data_3c3ddd6659b14fcd38bd4901f26fdfcf
#
_entry.id   3c3ddd6659b14fcd38bd4901f26fdfcf
#
_cell.length_a   1.000
_cell.length_b   1.000
_cell.length_c   1.000
_cell.angle_alpha   90.00
_cell.angle_beta   90.00
_cell.angle_gamma   90.00
#
_symmetry.space_group_name_H-M   'P 1'
#
loop_
_entity.id
_entity.type
_entity.pdbx_description
1 polymer ?
#
loop_
_entity_poly.entity_id
_entity_poly.type
_entity_poly.pdbx_seq_one_letter_code
_entity_poly.pdbx_strand_id
1 'polypeptide(L)'
;MKRKILLIPLALLLAVSLVAIGCPAPAPAPAPAPAPAPAPAPTPAPEAEVITWKSSGHGPAADKSQVYHDKLAEAITKASGGRLVIKSFVGGSVAPATEEIDAVDKGVLQMCYTCPMYNTDKWAAAGLISSRPGGLAGECLRVWFNYEGGADLMNEMMEGFNVMTFPGALAPLPAEVWAHSTVPINSMDDIQGLKMRTAGDGGAIIDRMGGSTVMLPGGEIVEAMQTGVIVAFEYSTPALNWDMGFQDVAKYVYYSATRAPSDPQVFFVNKEAWAELPDDLKQLVQDLVDKWTQAEHEYLVSKDIPATKNFLEYGCVVEHLPADVESALLAEATKFYDEKAAAEAPIYGKILDSMRAFRKAYGDQASLTTPLAK
;
A
#
# COMPACT_ATOMS: atom_id res chain seq x y z
N MET A 1 -47.43 -5.52 -33.42
CA MET A 1 -48.67 -4.80 -33.78
C MET A 1 -48.38 -3.32 -33.89
N LYS A 2 -48.65 -2.76 -35.04
CA LYS A 2 -48.42 -1.38 -35.45
C LYS A 2 -49.36 -0.42 -34.77
N ARG A 3 -48.94 0.82 -34.46
CA ARG A 3 -49.77 2.00 -34.69
C ARG A 3 -48.87 3.25 -34.83
N LYS A 4 -48.88 3.76 -36.06
CA LYS A 4 -48.49 5.12 -36.48
C LYS A 4 -49.69 6.03 -36.32
N ILE A 5 -49.52 7.30 -35.96
CA ILE A 5 -50.39 8.46 -36.19
C ILE A 5 -49.44 9.65 -36.28
N LEU A 6 -49.18 10.16 -37.38
CA LEU A 6 -49.70 11.01 -38.42
C LEU A 6 -49.95 12.44 -38.00
N LEU A 7 -49.21 13.34 -38.68
CA LEU A 7 -49.22 14.79 -38.79
C LEU A 7 -50.60 15.38 -39.18
N ILE A 8 -50.82 16.69 -38.97
CA ILE A 8 -51.28 17.69 -39.98
C ILE A 8 -51.17 19.11 -39.39
N PRO A 9 -50.74 20.14 -40.22
CA PRO A 9 -50.62 21.54 -39.85
C PRO A 9 -51.87 22.34 -40.17
N LEU A 10 -52.09 23.47 -39.46
CA LEU A 10 -53.11 24.43 -39.85
C LEU A 10 -52.52 25.81 -40.00
N ALA A 11 -52.44 26.22 -41.27
CA ALA A 11 -52.22 27.62 -41.67
C ALA A 11 -53.55 28.40 -41.63
N LEU A 12 -53.56 29.60 -41.06
CA LEU A 12 -54.68 30.49 -41.21
C LEU A 12 -54.17 31.88 -41.70
N LEU A 13 -54.52 32.18 -42.92
CA LEU A 13 -54.43 33.48 -43.57
C LEU A 13 -55.53 34.38 -43.04
N LEU A 14 -55.21 35.62 -42.67
CA LEU A 14 -56.19 36.71 -42.63
C LEU A 14 -55.61 37.97 -43.24
N ALA A 15 -56.12 38.34 -44.38
CA ALA A 15 -55.89 39.63 -45.06
C ALA A 15 -56.93 40.65 -44.57
N VAL A 16 -56.51 41.85 -44.20
CA VAL A 16 -57.38 43.00 -44.04
C VAL A 16 -56.67 44.28 -44.53
N SER A 17 -57.33 44.92 -45.32
CA SER A 17 -57.33 46.12 -46.18
C SER A 17 -56.64 47.38 -45.64
N LEU A 18 -56.06 48.12 -46.63
CA LEU A 18 -55.52 49.48 -46.60
C LEU A 18 -56.54 50.52 -46.13
N VAL A 19 -56.06 51.43 -45.30
CA VAL A 19 -56.54 52.86 -45.30
C VAL A 19 -55.30 53.73 -45.34
N ALA A 20 -55.12 54.48 -46.41
CA ALA A 20 -54.12 55.49 -46.58
C ALA A 20 -54.50 56.81 -45.89
N ILE A 21 -53.71 57.22 -44.89
CA ILE A 21 -53.69 58.59 -44.41
C ILE A 21 -52.26 59.10 -44.50
N GLY A 22 -52.05 60.13 -45.29
CA GLY A 22 -50.75 60.72 -45.52
C GLY A 22 -50.26 61.50 -44.28
N CYS A 23 -49.02 61.24 -43.94
CA CYS A 23 -48.21 62.03 -43.04
C CYS A 23 -46.84 62.33 -43.68
N PRO A 24 -46.18 63.45 -43.36
CA PRO A 24 -44.95 63.88 -43.98
C PRO A 24 -43.77 62.98 -43.69
N ALA A 25 -42.84 62.88 -44.62
CA ALA A 25 -41.67 62.02 -44.52
C ALA A 25 -40.79 62.36 -43.31
N PRO A 26 -40.41 61.38 -42.51
CA PRO A 26 -39.42 61.60 -41.45
C PRO A 26 -38.03 61.79 -42.01
N ALA A 27 -37.23 62.62 -41.37
CA ALA A 27 -35.83 62.85 -41.65
C ALA A 27 -35.01 61.53 -41.66
N PRO A 28 -33.94 61.40 -42.46
CA PRO A 28 -33.13 60.19 -42.50
C PRO A 28 -32.53 59.92 -41.12
N ALA A 29 -32.69 58.69 -40.66
CA ALA A 29 -32.11 58.22 -39.38
C ALA A 29 -30.58 58.30 -39.48
N PRO A 30 -29.88 58.66 -38.38
CA PRO A 30 -28.43 58.63 -38.33
C PRO A 30 -27.94 57.22 -38.61
N ALA A 31 -26.84 57.07 -39.35
CA ALA A 31 -26.21 55.80 -39.66
C ALA A 31 -25.88 55.02 -38.36
N PRO A 32 -26.11 53.72 -38.30
CA PRO A 32 -25.78 52.94 -37.15
C PRO A 32 -24.28 53.05 -36.83
N ALA A 33 -23.96 53.26 -35.55
CA ALA A 33 -22.59 53.29 -35.09
C ALA A 33 -21.87 51.95 -35.46
N PRO A 34 -20.62 51.99 -35.84
CA PRO A 34 -19.88 50.79 -36.18
C PRO A 34 -19.94 49.83 -34.99
N ALA A 35 -20.22 48.53 -35.25
CA ALA A 35 -20.25 47.49 -34.20
C ALA A 35 -18.86 47.43 -33.50
N PRO A 36 -18.84 47.30 -32.19
CA PRO A 36 -17.60 47.16 -31.44
C PRO A 36 -16.78 45.99 -32.03
N ALA A 37 -15.49 46.23 -32.22
CA ALA A 37 -14.57 45.20 -32.70
C ALA A 37 -14.68 43.94 -31.79
N PRO A 38 -14.63 42.71 -32.36
CA PRO A 38 -14.66 41.49 -31.52
C PRO A 38 -13.53 41.55 -30.50
N ALA A 39 -13.87 41.22 -29.26
CA ALA A 39 -12.88 41.08 -28.18
C ALA A 39 -11.78 40.09 -28.65
N PRO A 40 -10.50 40.36 -28.40
CA PRO A 40 -9.44 39.39 -28.71
C PRO A 40 -9.76 38.04 -28.13
N ALA A 41 -9.60 36.99 -28.91
CA ALA A 41 -9.78 35.62 -28.42
C ALA A 41 -8.88 35.40 -27.19
N PRO A 42 -9.36 34.73 -26.14
CA PRO A 42 -8.54 34.45 -24.98
C PRO A 42 -7.27 33.74 -25.42
N THR A 43 -6.14 34.27 -24.98
CA THR A 43 -4.83 33.63 -25.20
C THR A 43 -4.91 32.20 -24.65
N PRO A 44 -4.53 31.16 -25.41
CA PRO A 44 -4.50 29.82 -24.88
C PRO A 44 -3.70 29.81 -23.55
N ALA A 45 -4.27 29.23 -22.50
CA ALA A 45 -3.52 29.04 -21.26
C ALA A 45 -2.25 28.22 -21.58
N PRO A 46 -1.11 28.54 -20.96
CA PRO A 46 0.10 27.75 -21.14
C PRO A 46 -0.24 26.27 -20.92
N GLU A 47 0.18 25.43 -21.85
CA GLU A 47 0.02 23.97 -21.71
C GLU A 47 0.73 23.56 -20.43
N ALA A 48 0.00 22.96 -19.49
CA ALA A 48 0.56 22.59 -18.20
C ALA A 48 1.69 21.58 -18.42
N GLU A 49 2.85 21.84 -17.87
CA GLU A 49 4.01 20.95 -17.97
C GLU A 49 3.64 19.57 -17.40
N VAL A 50 3.88 18.50 -18.15
CA VAL A 50 3.61 17.13 -17.74
C VAL A 50 4.79 16.62 -16.93
N ILE A 51 4.55 16.34 -15.65
CA ILE A 51 5.53 15.73 -14.76
C ILE A 51 5.41 14.22 -14.92
N THR A 52 6.54 13.52 -15.09
CA THR A 52 6.56 12.06 -15.20
C THR A 52 7.38 11.46 -14.07
N TRP A 53 6.75 10.58 -13.28
CA TRP A 53 7.40 9.79 -12.24
C TRP A 53 7.49 8.32 -12.63
N LYS A 54 8.57 7.68 -12.21
CA LYS A 54 8.72 6.22 -12.17
C LYS A 54 8.42 5.76 -10.75
N SER A 55 7.58 4.73 -10.62
CA SER A 55 7.26 4.10 -9.35
C SER A 55 7.41 2.59 -9.45
N SER A 56 8.13 1.96 -8.53
CA SER A 56 8.28 0.50 -8.48
C SER A 56 7.62 -0.07 -7.24
N GLY A 57 6.93 -1.20 -7.39
CA GLY A 57 6.63 -2.08 -6.27
C GLY A 57 7.76 -3.11 -6.09
N HIS A 58 7.83 -3.78 -4.95
CA HIS A 58 8.83 -4.84 -4.71
C HIS A 58 8.36 -6.23 -5.16
N GLY A 59 7.05 -6.41 -5.40
CA GLY A 59 6.45 -7.69 -5.76
C GLY A 59 6.53 -8.03 -7.24
N PRO A 60 6.41 -9.32 -7.60
CA PRO A 60 6.24 -9.75 -8.98
C PRO A 60 4.85 -9.35 -9.51
N ALA A 61 4.66 -9.38 -10.84
CA ALA A 61 3.43 -8.93 -11.49
C ALA A 61 2.15 -9.66 -11.02
N ALA A 62 2.26 -10.90 -10.54
CA ALA A 62 1.13 -11.67 -10.01
C ALA A 62 0.74 -11.28 -8.58
N ASP A 63 1.60 -10.60 -7.85
CA ASP A 63 1.36 -10.16 -6.48
C ASP A 63 0.21 -9.14 -6.43
N LYS A 64 -0.74 -9.32 -5.51
CA LYS A 64 -1.89 -8.40 -5.39
C LYS A 64 -1.48 -7.00 -5.01
N SER A 65 -0.46 -6.84 -4.17
CA SER A 65 0.06 -5.51 -3.81
C SER A 65 0.63 -4.80 -5.03
N GLN A 66 1.32 -5.53 -5.93
CA GLN A 66 1.75 -4.96 -7.22
C GLN A 66 0.57 -4.53 -8.08
N VAL A 67 -0.47 -5.35 -8.16
CA VAL A 67 -1.71 -5.00 -8.90
C VAL A 67 -2.37 -3.75 -8.32
N TYR A 68 -2.36 -3.58 -6.98
CA TYR A 68 -2.88 -2.36 -6.34
C TYR A 68 -2.00 -1.15 -6.61
N HIS A 69 -0.69 -1.30 -6.59
CA HIS A 69 0.28 -0.27 -6.96
C HIS A 69 0.07 0.21 -8.40
N ASP A 70 -0.10 -0.70 -9.37
CA ASP A 70 -0.35 -0.37 -10.77
C ASP A 70 -1.65 0.45 -10.93
N LYS A 71 -2.73 0.01 -10.27
CA LYS A 71 -4.01 0.73 -10.29
C LYS A 71 -3.93 2.12 -9.66
N LEU A 72 -3.14 2.27 -8.58
CA LEU A 72 -2.91 3.58 -7.96
C LEU A 72 -2.17 4.51 -8.93
N ALA A 73 -1.13 4.01 -9.61
CA ALA A 73 -0.39 4.77 -10.62
C ALA A 73 -1.31 5.29 -11.74
N GLU A 74 -2.20 4.42 -12.25
CA GLU A 74 -3.23 4.80 -13.22
C GLU A 74 -4.21 5.83 -12.64
N ALA A 75 -4.65 5.65 -11.38
CA ALA A 75 -5.59 6.56 -10.73
C ALA A 75 -5.01 7.96 -10.54
N ILE A 76 -3.75 8.08 -10.10
CA ILE A 76 -3.05 9.36 -9.96
C ILE A 76 -2.94 10.04 -11.33
N THR A 77 -2.49 9.31 -12.35
CA THR A 77 -2.35 9.83 -13.71
C THR A 77 -3.68 10.37 -14.24
N LYS A 78 -4.76 9.61 -14.06
CA LYS A 78 -6.11 10.00 -14.49
C LYS A 78 -6.66 11.19 -13.68
N ALA A 79 -6.54 11.17 -12.37
CA ALA A 79 -7.11 12.19 -11.49
C ALA A 79 -6.39 13.54 -11.62
N SER A 80 -5.09 13.52 -11.93
CA SER A 80 -4.32 14.74 -12.23
C SER A 80 -4.65 15.37 -13.59
N GLY A 81 -5.52 14.73 -14.39
CA GLY A 81 -5.77 15.14 -15.79
C GLY A 81 -4.54 14.97 -16.69
N GLY A 82 -3.64 14.04 -16.35
CA GLY A 82 -2.40 13.79 -17.07
C GLY A 82 -1.26 14.77 -16.74
N ARG A 83 -1.44 15.68 -15.77
CA ARG A 83 -0.36 16.58 -15.32
C ARG A 83 0.74 15.83 -14.57
N LEU A 84 0.40 14.74 -13.87
CA LEU A 84 1.35 13.83 -13.25
C LEU A 84 1.14 12.43 -13.82
N VAL A 85 2.09 11.94 -14.59
CA VAL A 85 2.08 10.60 -15.18
C VAL A 85 2.95 9.68 -14.34
N ILE A 86 2.36 8.67 -13.73
CA ILE A 86 3.09 7.64 -12.97
C ILE A 86 3.32 6.42 -13.87
N LYS A 87 4.57 6.10 -14.16
CA LYS A 87 4.98 4.86 -14.83
C LYS A 87 5.27 3.80 -13.76
N SER A 88 4.41 2.78 -13.67
CA SER A 88 4.55 1.68 -12.73
C SER A 88 5.50 0.60 -13.26
N PHE A 89 6.27 0.01 -12.35
CA PHE A 89 7.22 -1.07 -12.60
C PHE A 89 7.08 -2.15 -11.53
N VAL A 90 7.30 -3.40 -11.93
CA VAL A 90 7.35 -4.56 -11.01
C VAL A 90 8.71 -4.64 -10.32
N GLY A 91 8.75 -5.28 -9.16
CA GLY A 91 9.96 -5.51 -8.41
C GLY A 91 11.05 -6.19 -9.24
N GLY A 92 12.28 -5.69 -9.12
CA GLY A 92 13.43 -6.23 -9.85
C GLY A 92 13.61 -5.69 -11.28
N SER A 93 12.67 -4.87 -11.80
CA SER A 93 12.76 -4.38 -13.20
C SER A 93 13.56 -3.08 -13.36
N VAL A 94 13.66 -2.26 -12.32
CA VAL A 94 14.41 -0.99 -12.32
C VAL A 94 15.58 -1.06 -11.35
N ALA A 95 15.37 -1.63 -10.17
CA ALA A 95 16.35 -1.91 -9.15
C ALA A 95 16.07 -3.31 -8.57
N PRO A 96 17.02 -3.97 -7.89
CA PRO A 96 16.72 -5.20 -7.14
C PRO A 96 15.51 -5.01 -6.23
N ALA A 97 14.65 -6.02 -6.11
CA ALA A 97 13.36 -5.95 -5.42
C ALA A 97 13.45 -5.60 -3.91
N THR A 98 14.63 -5.60 -3.33
CA THR A 98 14.92 -5.20 -1.95
C THR A 98 15.66 -3.86 -1.85
N GLU A 99 15.95 -3.21 -2.98
CA GLU A 99 16.76 -1.98 -3.08
C GLU A 99 15.98 -0.81 -3.71
N GLU A 100 14.63 -0.86 -3.78
CA GLU A 100 13.84 0.23 -4.35
C GLU A 100 14.05 1.56 -3.61
N ILE A 101 14.26 1.54 -2.29
CA ILE A 101 14.50 2.76 -1.51
C ILE A 101 15.84 3.40 -1.92
N ASP A 102 16.87 2.62 -2.23
CA ASP A 102 18.13 3.14 -2.77
C ASP A 102 17.95 3.81 -4.13
N ALA A 103 17.08 3.23 -4.96
CA ALA A 103 16.75 3.83 -6.25
C ALA A 103 15.95 5.14 -6.11
N VAL A 104 15.10 5.25 -5.07
CA VAL A 104 14.41 6.49 -4.72
C VAL A 104 15.40 7.53 -4.19
N ASP A 105 16.30 7.16 -3.28
CA ASP A 105 17.34 8.05 -2.74
C ASP A 105 18.19 8.67 -3.84
N LYS A 106 18.56 7.87 -4.83
CA LYS A 106 19.36 8.28 -5.99
C LYS A 106 18.57 8.99 -7.10
N GLY A 107 17.27 9.17 -6.96
CA GLY A 107 16.39 9.78 -7.97
C GLY A 107 16.15 8.94 -9.23
N VAL A 108 16.57 7.66 -9.24
CA VAL A 108 16.28 6.70 -10.33
C VAL A 108 14.79 6.40 -10.39
N LEU A 109 14.16 6.28 -9.22
CA LEU A 109 12.72 6.24 -8.97
C LEU A 109 12.29 7.51 -8.25
N GLN A 110 11.11 8.03 -8.56
CA GLN A 110 10.50 9.12 -7.81
C GLN A 110 9.63 8.62 -6.66
N MET A 111 9.13 7.39 -6.78
CA MET A 111 8.33 6.73 -5.76
C MET A 111 8.60 5.23 -5.76
N CYS A 112 8.48 4.57 -4.60
CA CYS A 112 8.39 3.11 -4.51
C CYS A 112 7.36 2.68 -3.48
N TYR A 113 6.92 1.43 -3.58
CA TYR A 113 6.02 0.77 -2.65
C TYR A 113 6.66 -0.54 -2.19
N THR A 114 7.19 -0.57 -0.97
CA THR A 114 8.05 -1.66 -0.50
C THR A 114 7.97 -1.85 1.01
N CYS A 115 8.53 -2.98 1.48
CA CYS A 115 8.61 -3.30 2.90
C CYS A 115 9.82 -2.61 3.53
N PRO A 116 9.63 -1.80 4.60
CA PRO A 116 10.73 -1.14 5.31
C PRO A 116 11.84 -2.10 5.75
N MET A 117 11.50 -3.32 6.15
CA MET A 117 12.44 -4.33 6.68
C MET A 117 13.57 -4.71 5.72
N TYR A 118 13.44 -4.47 4.43
CA TYR A 118 14.52 -4.72 3.46
C TYR A 118 15.71 -3.77 3.63
N ASN A 119 15.58 -2.75 4.48
CA ASN A 119 16.60 -1.73 4.70
C ASN A 119 17.10 -1.69 6.16
N THR A 120 17.04 -2.82 6.87
CA THR A 120 17.54 -2.92 8.25
C THR A 120 19.05 -2.80 8.38
N ASP A 121 19.78 -3.00 7.30
CA ASP A 121 21.21 -2.72 7.17
C ASP A 121 21.56 -1.23 7.22
N LYS A 122 20.65 -0.37 6.73
CA LYS A 122 20.78 1.10 6.77
C LYS A 122 20.15 1.67 8.04
N TRP A 123 18.97 1.19 8.39
CA TRP A 123 18.17 1.66 9.51
C TRP A 123 17.64 0.47 10.30
N ALA A 124 18.33 0.06 11.35
CA ALA A 124 17.92 -1.07 12.17
C ALA A 124 16.44 -0.95 12.63
N ALA A 125 15.95 0.28 12.87
CA ALA A 125 14.57 0.54 13.27
C ALA A 125 13.53 0.29 12.16
N ALA A 126 13.93 0.10 10.91
CA ALA A 126 13.01 -0.29 9.84
C ALA A 126 12.36 -1.66 10.12
N GLY A 127 13.04 -2.56 10.82
CA GLY A 127 12.49 -3.84 11.29
C GLY A 127 11.41 -3.70 12.37
N LEU A 128 11.27 -2.54 13.00
CA LEU A 128 10.18 -2.26 13.94
C LEU A 128 8.86 -1.97 13.23
N ILE A 129 8.92 -1.50 11.99
CA ILE A 129 7.74 -1.06 11.23
C ILE A 129 7.10 -2.23 10.47
N SER A 130 7.91 -3.17 9.96
CA SER A 130 7.48 -4.21 9.02
C SER A 130 7.76 -5.60 9.59
N SER A 131 6.78 -6.50 9.50
CA SER A 131 6.86 -7.92 9.88
C SER A 131 7.40 -8.19 11.30
N ARG A 132 7.12 -7.29 12.21
CA ARG A 132 7.66 -7.34 13.58
C ARG A 132 6.94 -8.37 14.45
N PRO A 133 7.60 -9.43 14.95
CA PRO A 133 7.04 -10.29 15.98
C PRO A 133 6.61 -9.51 17.23
N GLY A 134 5.35 -9.69 17.67
CA GLY A 134 4.77 -8.91 18.76
C GLY A 134 4.53 -7.43 18.44
N GLY A 135 4.48 -7.05 17.16
CA GLY A 135 4.20 -5.70 16.69
C GLY A 135 2.76 -5.24 16.87
N LEU A 136 2.44 -4.08 16.28
CA LEU A 136 1.08 -3.54 16.20
C LEU A 136 0.27 -4.31 15.15
N ALA A 137 -1.00 -4.60 15.43
CA ALA A 137 -1.93 -5.10 14.43
C ALA A 137 -2.26 -4.04 13.37
N GLY A 138 -2.74 -4.45 12.21
CA GLY A 138 -2.86 -3.61 11.02
C GLY A 138 -3.56 -2.27 11.25
N GLU A 139 -4.78 -2.27 11.80
CA GLU A 139 -5.50 -1.03 12.10
C GLU A 139 -4.76 -0.16 13.14
N CYS A 140 -4.26 -0.79 14.20
CA CYS A 140 -3.51 -0.12 15.25
C CYS A 140 -2.23 0.53 14.68
N LEU A 141 -1.51 -0.18 13.82
CA LEU A 141 -0.31 0.32 13.15
C LEU A 141 -0.60 1.52 12.26
N ARG A 142 -1.70 1.47 11.47
CA ARG A 142 -2.12 2.57 10.61
C ARG A 142 -2.47 3.83 11.41
N VAL A 143 -3.21 3.68 12.52
CA VAL A 143 -3.54 4.81 13.40
C VAL A 143 -2.28 5.41 14.00
N TRP A 144 -1.35 4.58 14.51
CA TRP A 144 -0.06 5.04 15.02
C TRP A 144 0.73 5.79 13.95
N PHE A 145 0.80 5.26 12.75
CA PHE A 145 1.55 5.86 11.64
C PHE A 145 0.97 7.21 11.22
N ASN A 146 -0.34 7.31 11.06
CA ASN A 146 -1.00 8.48 10.50
C ASN A 146 -1.23 9.60 11.51
N TYR A 147 -1.47 9.28 12.80
CA TYR A 147 -1.99 10.23 13.78
C TYR A 147 -1.15 10.36 15.05
N GLU A 148 -0.25 9.40 15.29
CA GLU A 148 0.55 9.37 16.52
C GLU A 148 2.06 9.59 16.24
N GLY A 149 2.37 10.24 15.11
CA GLY A 149 3.72 10.64 14.74
C GLY A 149 4.58 9.54 14.11
N GLY A 150 4.00 8.40 13.73
CA GLY A 150 4.75 7.29 13.13
C GLY A 150 5.45 7.68 11.81
N ALA A 151 4.76 8.44 10.92
CA ALA A 151 5.34 8.92 9.68
C ALA A 151 6.52 9.90 9.93
N ASP A 152 6.41 10.77 10.94
CA ASP A 152 7.47 11.69 11.31
C ASP A 152 8.69 10.95 11.88
N LEU A 153 8.45 9.93 12.72
CA LEU A 153 9.51 9.09 13.27
C LEU A 153 10.24 8.30 12.16
N MET A 154 9.52 7.84 11.15
CA MET A 154 10.15 7.23 9.97
C MET A 154 10.99 8.23 9.19
N ASN A 155 10.52 9.45 9.00
CA ASN A 155 11.29 10.50 8.33
C ASN A 155 12.53 10.91 9.14
N GLU A 156 12.44 10.95 10.48
CA GLU A 156 13.59 11.14 11.37
C GLU A 156 14.61 9.99 11.24
N MET A 157 14.13 8.74 11.16
CA MET A 157 14.99 7.56 10.92
C MET A 157 15.76 7.66 9.59
N MET A 158 15.12 8.21 8.56
CA MET A 158 15.70 8.38 7.21
C MET A 158 16.41 9.73 7.03
N GLU A 159 16.74 10.46 8.12
CA GLU A 159 17.49 11.71 8.03
C GLU A 159 18.83 11.48 7.31
N GLY A 160 19.21 12.42 6.44
CA GLY A 160 20.42 12.31 5.61
C GLY A 160 20.22 11.59 4.26
N PHE A 161 19.07 10.96 4.04
CA PHE A 161 18.70 10.37 2.75
C PHE A 161 17.68 11.26 2.02
N ASN A 162 17.69 11.20 0.69
CA ASN A 162 16.75 11.92 -0.16
C ASN A 162 15.40 11.17 -0.32
N VAL A 163 14.94 10.56 0.76
CA VAL A 163 13.74 9.72 0.84
C VAL A 163 12.84 10.22 1.96
N MET A 164 11.54 10.26 1.71
CA MET A 164 10.53 10.57 2.73
C MET A 164 9.28 9.71 2.55
N THR A 165 8.47 9.69 3.59
CA THR A 165 7.10 9.17 3.59
C THR A 165 6.13 10.19 4.18
N PHE A 166 4.83 9.91 4.19
CA PHE A 166 3.80 10.83 4.66
C PHE A 166 2.62 10.08 5.28
N PRO A 167 1.80 10.70 6.14
CA PRO A 167 0.58 10.09 6.67
C PRO A 167 -0.32 9.58 5.54
N GLY A 168 -0.83 8.36 5.67
CA GLY A 168 -1.57 7.67 4.61
C GLY A 168 -0.74 6.73 3.74
N ALA A 169 0.59 6.86 3.74
CA ALA A 169 1.49 6.08 2.89
C ALA A 169 1.67 4.62 3.34
N LEU A 170 1.27 4.26 4.56
CA LEU A 170 1.40 2.90 5.08
C LEU A 170 0.14 2.09 4.78
N ALA A 171 0.30 1.01 4.00
CA ALA A 171 -0.69 -0.04 3.83
C ALA A 171 -0.49 -1.10 4.91
N PRO A 172 -1.39 -1.23 5.88
CA PRO A 172 -1.25 -2.19 6.97
C PRO A 172 -1.79 -3.54 6.50
N LEU A 173 -1.03 -4.32 5.77
CA LEU A 173 -1.50 -5.62 5.31
C LEU A 173 -1.98 -6.46 6.51
N PRO A 174 -2.91 -7.41 6.30
CA PRO A 174 -3.36 -8.32 7.36
C PRO A 174 -2.20 -9.13 7.95
N ALA A 175 -2.47 -9.87 9.04
CA ALA A 175 -1.49 -10.73 9.68
C ALA A 175 -0.94 -11.77 8.71
N GLU A 176 0.36 -11.99 8.77
CA GLU A 176 1.04 -13.03 7.99
C GLU A 176 0.70 -14.44 8.49
N VAL A 177 0.74 -15.39 7.56
CA VAL A 177 0.92 -16.80 7.90
C VAL A 177 2.31 -16.98 8.51
N TRP A 178 2.40 -17.59 9.70
CA TRP A 178 3.68 -17.77 10.37
C TRP A 178 4.63 -18.68 9.59
N ALA A 179 4.11 -19.81 9.09
CA ALA A 179 4.90 -20.68 8.23
C ALA A 179 4.04 -21.50 7.28
N HIS A 180 4.56 -21.70 6.07
CA HIS A 180 4.28 -22.82 5.20
C HIS A 180 5.41 -23.83 5.35
N SER A 181 5.10 -25.11 5.61
CA SER A 181 6.13 -26.14 5.92
C SER A 181 5.86 -27.47 5.22
N THR A 182 6.90 -28.18 4.86
CA THR A 182 6.82 -29.59 4.40
C THR A 182 6.80 -30.56 5.57
N VAL A 183 7.26 -30.15 6.76
CA VAL A 183 7.34 -30.95 7.97
C VAL A 183 6.37 -30.41 9.03
N PRO A 184 5.81 -31.28 9.89
CA PRO A 184 4.98 -30.80 11.00
C PRO A 184 5.82 -30.06 12.04
N ILE A 185 5.21 -29.07 12.70
CA ILE A 185 5.77 -28.32 13.82
C ILE A 185 4.79 -28.45 14.97
N ASN A 186 5.12 -29.27 15.96
CA ASN A 186 4.24 -29.62 17.08
C ASN A 186 4.72 -29.06 18.43
N SER A 187 5.98 -28.64 18.51
CA SER A 187 6.64 -28.16 19.72
C SER A 187 7.92 -27.38 19.43
N MET A 188 8.52 -26.83 20.47
CA MET A 188 9.84 -26.19 20.40
C MET A 188 10.97 -27.13 19.92
N ASP A 189 10.82 -28.45 20.09
CA ASP A 189 11.81 -29.41 19.60
C ASP A 189 11.88 -29.41 18.06
N ASP A 190 10.75 -29.17 17.38
CA ASP A 190 10.68 -29.11 15.91
C ASP A 190 11.27 -27.80 15.35
N ILE A 191 11.51 -26.80 16.20
CA ILE A 191 12.23 -25.58 15.80
C ILE A 191 13.74 -25.80 15.72
N GLN A 192 14.29 -26.79 16.45
CA GLN A 192 15.73 -27.04 16.47
C GLN A 192 16.24 -27.44 15.09
N GLY A 193 17.08 -26.58 14.50
CA GLY A 193 17.64 -26.78 13.16
C GLY A 193 16.64 -26.66 12.01
N LEU A 194 15.43 -26.14 12.24
CA LEU A 194 14.42 -25.90 11.21
C LEU A 194 14.98 -24.93 10.15
N LYS A 195 15.19 -25.45 8.93
CA LYS A 195 15.65 -24.63 7.79
C LYS A 195 14.49 -23.80 7.26
N MET A 196 14.46 -22.53 7.62
CA MET A 196 13.32 -21.65 7.32
C MET A 196 13.76 -20.38 6.59
N ARG A 197 13.05 -20.04 5.50
CA ARG A 197 13.14 -18.69 4.95
C ARG A 197 12.29 -17.74 5.78
N THR A 198 12.90 -16.68 6.25
CA THR A 198 12.16 -15.60 6.92
C THR A 198 12.81 -14.25 6.65
N ALA A 199 11.99 -13.19 6.59
CA ALA A 199 12.43 -11.84 6.34
C ALA A 199 12.48 -11.01 7.64
N GLY A 200 13.29 -9.95 7.60
CA GLY A 200 13.41 -9.00 8.71
C GLY A 200 13.96 -9.61 9.99
N ASP A 201 13.63 -9.01 11.12
CA ASP A 201 14.08 -9.43 12.45
C ASP A 201 13.56 -10.83 12.86
N GLY A 202 12.51 -11.32 12.19
CA GLY A 202 11.95 -12.66 12.44
C GLY A 202 12.98 -13.77 12.30
N GLY A 203 13.91 -13.66 11.35
CA GLY A 203 14.99 -14.62 11.17
C GLY A 203 15.89 -14.69 12.39
N ALA A 204 16.42 -13.57 12.83
CA ALA A 204 17.29 -13.52 13.99
C ALA A 204 16.60 -14.05 15.27
N ILE A 205 15.31 -13.85 15.41
CA ILE A 205 14.53 -14.35 16.54
C ILE A 205 14.38 -15.87 16.46
N ILE A 206 14.06 -16.42 15.27
CA ILE A 206 13.95 -17.87 15.06
C ILE A 206 15.33 -18.55 15.26
N ASP A 207 16.43 -17.95 14.81
CA ASP A 207 17.78 -18.47 15.06
C ASP A 207 18.10 -18.54 16.56
N ARG A 208 17.70 -17.55 17.36
CA ARG A 208 17.83 -17.58 18.82
C ARG A 208 16.98 -18.67 19.50
N MET A 209 15.88 -19.06 18.84
CA MET A 209 15.04 -20.18 19.29
C MET A 209 15.61 -21.54 18.85
N GLY A 210 16.72 -21.57 18.11
CA GLY A 210 17.40 -22.79 17.64
C GLY A 210 17.12 -23.17 16.20
N GLY A 211 16.40 -22.35 15.44
CA GLY A 211 16.21 -22.53 14.00
C GLY A 211 17.47 -22.25 13.18
N SER A 212 17.36 -22.38 11.88
CA SER A 212 18.43 -22.08 10.90
C SER A 212 17.78 -21.30 9.74
N THR A 213 17.92 -19.99 9.77
CA THR A 213 17.19 -19.15 8.84
C THR A 213 18.02 -18.62 7.69
N VAL A 214 17.35 -18.29 6.60
CA VAL A 214 17.93 -17.62 5.42
C VAL A 214 16.91 -16.60 4.88
N MET A 215 17.40 -15.46 4.41
CA MET A 215 16.60 -14.49 3.66
C MET A 215 16.72 -14.80 2.16
N LEU A 216 15.58 -14.97 1.49
CA LEU A 216 15.45 -15.11 0.05
C LEU A 216 14.32 -14.20 -0.45
N PRO A 217 14.46 -13.59 -1.64
CA PRO A 217 13.36 -12.90 -2.32
C PRO A 217 12.16 -13.83 -2.51
N GLY A 218 10.93 -13.26 -2.49
CA GLY A 218 9.70 -14.07 -2.61
C GLY A 218 9.63 -14.94 -3.85
N GLY A 219 10.16 -14.47 -4.98
CA GLY A 219 10.19 -15.23 -6.24
C GLY A 219 11.08 -16.48 -6.22
N GLU A 220 11.99 -16.63 -5.23
CA GLU A 220 12.92 -17.76 -5.12
C GLU A 220 12.42 -18.85 -4.15
N ILE A 221 11.35 -18.59 -3.40
CA ILE A 221 10.86 -19.50 -2.34
C ILE A 221 10.45 -20.86 -2.90
N VAL A 222 9.69 -20.89 -3.99
CA VAL A 222 9.19 -22.14 -4.57
C VAL A 222 10.35 -23.06 -5.00
N GLU A 223 11.38 -22.51 -5.65
CA GLU A 223 12.57 -23.26 -6.04
C GLU A 223 13.36 -23.76 -4.82
N ALA A 224 13.54 -22.91 -3.80
CA ALA A 224 14.23 -23.28 -2.58
C ALA A 224 13.54 -24.40 -1.79
N MET A 225 12.19 -24.42 -1.78
CA MET A 225 11.39 -25.51 -1.22
C MET A 225 11.53 -26.80 -2.03
N GLN A 226 11.43 -26.73 -3.35
CA GLN A 226 11.54 -27.90 -4.24
C GLN A 226 12.91 -28.55 -4.19
N THR A 227 13.94 -27.76 -4.03
CA THR A 227 15.35 -28.26 -3.93
C THR A 227 15.76 -28.66 -2.52
N GLY A 228 14.91 -28.40 -1.50
CA GLY A 228 15.19 -28.73 -0.09
C GLY A 228 16.24 -27.85 0.57
N VAL A 229 16.55 -26.70 -0.02
CA VAL A 229 17.40 -25.66 0.61
C VAL A 229 16.72 -25.18 1.90
N ILE A 230 15.39 -25.01 1.86
CA ILE A 230 14.54 -24.74 3.02
C ILE A 230 13.42 -25.79 3.08
N VAL A 231 12.85 -26.00 4.28
CA VAL A 231 11.72 -26.89 4.52
C VAL A 231 10.50 -26.13 5.04
N ALA A 232 10.68 -24.87 5.41
CA ALA A 232 9.64 -23.97 5.85
C ALA A 232 9.92 -22.54 5.37
N PHE A 233 8.88 -21.73 5.26
CA PHE A 233 9.01 -20.31 4.94
C PHE A 233 7.78 -19.52 5.44
N GLU A 234 7.96 -18.26 5.70
CA GLU A 234 6.90 -17.24 5.77
C GLU A 234 6.96 -16.34 4.53
N TYR A 235 5.85 -15.68 4.22
CA TYR A 235 5.82 -14.74 3.12
C TYR A 235 4.91 -13.56 3.41
N SER A 236 3.58 -13.76 3.42
CA SER A 236 2.60 -12.71 3.63
C SER A 236 1.24 -13.27 4.09
N THR A 237 0.15 -12.58 3.75
CA THR A 237 -1.22 -12.95 4.14
C THR A 237 -1.70 -14.23 3.42
N PRO A 238 -2.73 -14.91 3.94
CA PRO A 238 -3.28 -16.11 3.30
C PRO A 238 -3.63 -15.94 1.83
N ALA A 239 -4.23 -14.79 1.46
CA ALA A 239 -4.64 -14.53 0.08
C ALA A 239 -3.45 -14.38 -0.87
N LEU A 240 -2.43 -13.64 -0.46
CA LEU A 240 -1.20 -13.47 -1.25
C LEU A 240 -0.47 -14.81 -1.39
N ASN A 241 -0.38 -15.56 -0.30
CA ASN A 241 0.29 -16.86 -0.28
C ASN A 241 -0.41 -17.91 -1.17
N TRP A 242 -1.74 -17.90 -1.19
CA TRP A 242 -2.52 -18.74 -2.10
C TRP A 242 -2.26 -18.41 -3.57
N ASP A 243 -2.26 -17.14 -3.92
CA ASP A 243 -2.02 -16.69 -5.30
C ASP A 243 -0.59 -17.02 -5.80
N MET A 244 0.37 -17.10 -4.88
CA MET A 244 1.76 -17.51 -5.18
C MET A 244 1.92 -19.02 -5.38
N GLY A 245 0.87 -19.83 -5.18
CA GLY A 245 0.92 -21.28 -5.40
C GLY A 245 1.64 -22.05 -4.28
N PHE A 246 1.75 -21.50 -3.07
CA PHE A 246 2.51 -22.11 -1.99
C PHE A 246 1.91 -23.42 -1.46
N GLN A 247 0.62 -23.68 -1.71
CA GLN A 247 -0.04 -24.97 -1.47
C GLN A 247 0.61 -26.13 -2.24
N ASP A 248 1.28 -25.84 -3.37
CA ASP A 248 1.92 -26.86 -4.20
C ASP A 248 3.25 -27.37 -3.62
N VAL A 249 3.87 -26.58 -2.73
CA VAL A 249 5.21 -26.87 -2.19
C VAL A 249 5.23 -27.05 -0.67
N ALA A 250 4.12 -26.79 0.03
CA ALA A 250 4.05 -26.92 1.49
C ALA A 250 2.71 -27.54 1.92
N LYS A 251 2.78 -28.55 2.80
CA LYS A 251 1.60 -29.26 3.31
C LYS A 251 1.00 -28.60 4.55
N TYR A 252 1.83 -28.02 5.38
CA TYR A 252 1.43 -27.44 6.68
C TYR A 252 1.39 -25.92 6.57
N VAL A 253 0.35 -25.30 7.16
CA VAL A 253 0.15 -23.86 7.21
C VAL A 253 -0.12 -23.47 8.65
N TYR A 254 0.79 -22.72 9.27
CA TYR A 254 0.70 -22.34 10.67
C TYR A 254 0.39 -20.86 10.83
N TYR A 255 -0.63 -20.57 11.63
CA TYR A 255 -1.02 -19.21 12.02
C TYR A 255 -0.45 -18.87 13.41
N SER A 256 0.02 -17.64 13.57
CA SER A 256 0.50 -17.10 14.84
C SER A 256 -0.06 -15.70 15.08
N ALA A 257 -0.53 -15.44 16.29
CA ALA A 257 -0.94 -14.09 16.69
C ALA A 257 0.24 -13.16 16.97
N THR A 258 1.44 -13.74 17.15
CA THR A 258 2.66 -13.00 17.52
C THR A 258 3.53 -12.69 16.30
N ARG A 259 3.61 -13.58 15.30
CA ARG A 259 4.64 -13.54 14.25
C ARG A 259 4.72 -12.21 13.53
N ALA A 260 3.67 -11.80 12.91
CA ALA A 260 3.55 -10.51 12.24
C ALA A 260 2.06 -10.13 12.25
N PRO A 261 1.59 -9.43 13.29
CA PRO A 261 0.20 -8.98 13.36
C PRO A 261 -0.19 -8.06 12.21
N SER A 262 0.79 -7.48 11.53
CA SER A 262 0.69 -6.82 10.24
C SER A 262 2.04 -6.91 9.52
N ASP A 263 1.99 -7.05 8.20
CA ASP A 263 3.14 -6.90 7.29
C ASP A 263 2.95 -5.64 6.43
N PRO A 264 3.25 -4.45 6.95
CA PRO A 264 2.98 -3.23 6.24
C PRO A 264 3.97 -3.02 5.09
N GLN A 265 3.42 -2.52 4.00
CA GLN A 265 4.17 -1.90 2.91
C GLN A 265 3.99 -0.38 2.98
N VAL A 266 5.00 0.36 2.58
CA VAL A 266 5.01 1.82 2.68
C VAL A 266 5.38 2.45 1.35
N PHE A 267 4.68 3.53 0.98
CA PHE A 267 5.09 4.40 -0.10
C PHE A 267 6.20 5.33 0.38
N PHE A 268 7.29 5.33 -0.36
CA PHE A 268 8.39 6.26 -0.20
C PHE A 268 8.54 7.11 -1.46
N VAL A 269 8.87 8.39 -1.28
CA VAL A 269 9.06 9.34 -2.37
C VAL A 269 10.43 10.02 -2.26
N ASN A 270 11.00 10.36 -3.40
CA ASN A 270 12.20 11.19 -3.47
C ASN A 270 11.86 12.63 -3.05
N LYS A 271 12.61 13.20 -2.10
CA LYS A 271 12.35 14.53 -1.53
C LYS A 271 12.42 15.65 -2.57
N GLU A 272 13.36 15.58 -3.51
CA GLU A 272 13.49 16.59 -4.57
C GLU A 272 12.32 16.52 -5.53
N ALA A 273 12.00 15.32 -6.03
CA ALA A 273 10.84 15.11 -6.90
C ALA A 273 9.52 15.51 -6.23
N TRP A 274 9.40 15.27 -4.91
CA TRP A 274 8.25 15.73 -4.14
C TRP A 274 8.19 17.25 -4.03
N ALA A 275 9.33 17.91 -3.80
CA ALA A 275 9.40 19.37 -3.69
C ALA A 275 9.00 20.06 -5.00
N GLU A 276 9.31 19.47 -6.15
CA GLU A 276 8.96 19.98 -7.48
C GLU A 276 7.46 19.89 -7.80
N LEU A 277 6.69 19.04 -7.12
CA LEU A 277 5.26 18.96 -7.37
C LEU A 277 4.54 20.23 -6.91
N PRO A 278 3.58 20.75 -7.72
CA PRO A 278 2.59 21.72 -7.25
C PRO A 278 1.79 21.19 -6.05
N ASP A 279 1.37 22.07 -5.15
CA ASP A 279 0.70 21.68 -3.90
C ASP A 279 -0.59 20.90 -4.12
N ASP A 280 -1.34 21.21 -5.18
CA ASP A 280 -2.55 20.46 -5.53
C ASP A 280 -2.25 19.03 -6.00
N LEU A 281 -1.10 18.80 -6.65
CA LEU A 281 -0.66 17.45 -7.01
C LEU A 281 -0.10 16.68 -5.80
N LYS A 282 0.59 17.36 -4.87
CA LYS A 282 1.00 16.76 -3.59
C LYS A 282 -0.21 16.25 -2.82
N GLN A 283 -1.22 17.10 -2.66
CA GLN A 283 -2.46 16.73 -1.97
C GLN A 283 -3.19 15.58 -2.69
N LEU A 284 -3.28 15.64 -4.03
CA LEU A 284 -3.87 14.57 -4.84
C LEU A 284 -3.18 13.23 -4.60
N VAL A 285 -1.84 13.20 -4.60
CA VAL A 285 -1.06 11.98 -4.35
C VAL A 285 -1.32 11.46 -2.95
N GLN A 286 -1.27 12.33 -1.93
CA GLN A 286 -1.53 11.92 -0.54
C GLN A 286 -2.92 11.33 -0.37
N ASP A 287 -3.97 12.01 -0.87
CA ASP A 287 -5.36 11.57 -0.76
C ASP A 287 -5.59 10.21 -1.45
N LEU A 288 -5.02 10.03 -2.64
CA LEU A 288 -5.15 8.77 -3.38
C LEU A 288 -4.35 7.65 -2.73
N VAL A 289 -3.13 7.90 -2.28
CA VAL A 289 -2.31 6.91 -1.58
C VAL A 289 -3.03 6.46 -0.31
N ASP A 290 -3.49 7.39 0.53
CA ASP A 290 -4.22 7.07 1.77
C ASP A 290 -5.48 6.22 1.50
N LYS A 291 -6.26 6.60 0.50
CA LYS A 291 -7.44 5.83 0.10
C LYS A 291 -7.07 4.43 -0.43
N TRP A 292 -6.00 4.32 -1.21
CA TRP A 292 -5.60 3.05 -1.83
C TRP A 292 -5.01 2.07 -0.83
N THR A 293 -4.18 2.54 0.11
CA THR A 293 -3.61 1.72 1.18
C THR A 293 -4.68 1.12 2.09
N GLN A 294 -5.73 1.91 2.38
CA GLN A 294 -6.89 1.40 3.11
C GLN A 294 -7.68 0.38 2.29
N ALA A 295 -7.95 0.67 1.02
CA ALA A 295 -8.72 -0.22 0.15
C ALA A 295 -7.99 -1.57 -0.10
N GLU A 296 -6.66 -1.55 -0.17
CA GLU A 296 -5.86 -2.77 -0.26
C GLU A 296 -6.00 -3.63 0.99
N HIS A 297 -5.89 -3.03 2.18
CA HIS A 297 -6.10 -3.72 3.45
C HIS A 297 -7.47 -4.41 3.49
N GLU A 298 -8.55 -3.65 3.25
CA GLU A 298 -9.92 -4.17 3.27
C GLU A 298 -10.11 -5.29 2.24
N TYR A 299 -9.53 -5.14 1.05
CA TYR A 299 -9.57 -6.16 0.02
C TYR A 299 -8.87 -7.44 0.46
N LEU A 300 -7.64 -7.35 0.98
CA LEU A 300 -6.88 -8.51 1.43
C LEU A 300 -7.58 -9.23 2.59
N VAL A 301 -8.08 -8.51 3.61
CA VAL A 301 -8.91 -9.09 4.68
C VAL A 301 -10.09 -9.87 4.08
N SER A 302 -10.77 -9.30 3.07
CA SER A 302 -11.90 -9.99 2.41
C SER A 302 -11.49 -11.25 1.65
N LYS A 303 -10.22 -11.36 1.22
CA LYS A 303 -9.69 -12.49 0.45
C LYS A 303 -8.99 -13.53 1.31
N ASP A 304 -8.53 -13.18 2.49
CA ASP A 304 -7.89 -14.11 3.42
C ASP A 304 -8.85 -15.21 3.90
N ILE A 305 -10.14 -14.88 4.11
CA ILE A 305 -11.16 -15.83 4.52
C ILE A 305 -11.33 -16.99 3.50
N PRO A 306 -11.63 -16.72 2.21
CA PRO A 306 -11.69 -17.79 1.22
C PRO A 306 -10.34 -18.45 0.96
N ALA A 307 -9.22 -17.74 1.05
CA ALA A 307 -7.91 -18.32 0.84
C ALA A 307 -7.56 -19.38 1.90
N THR A 308 -7.86 -19.11 3.18
CA THR A 308 -7.70 -20.10 4.25
C THR A 308 -8.55 -21.35 3.98
N LYS A 309 -9.78 -21.19 3.51
CA LYS A 309 -10.63 -22.30 3.11
C LYS A 309 -10.04 -23.07 1.92
N ASN A 310 -9.48 -22.37 0.94
CA ASN A 310 -8.86 -23.00 -0.22
C ASN A 310 -7.66 -23.87 0.18
N PHE A 311 -6.80 -23.42 1.12
CA PHE A 311 -5.72 -24.26 1.66
C PHE A 311 -6.26 -25.57 2.26
N LEU A 312 -7.34 -25.49 3.06
CA LEU A 312 -7.98 -26.68 3.63
C LEU A 312 -8.55 -27.61 2.55
N GLU A 313 -9.28 -27.09 1.57
CA GLU A 313 -9.88 -27.84 0.48
C GLU A 313 -8.83 -28.45 -0.47
N TYR A 314 -7.67 -27.81 -0.61
CA TYR A 314 -6.53 -28.35 -1.35
C TYR A 314 -5.87 -29.54 -0.64
N GLY A 315 -6.10 -29.68 0.67
CA GLY A 315 -5.54 -30.76 1.49
C GLY A 315 -4.36 -30.36 2.35
N CYS A 316 -4.14 -29.03 2.51
CA CYS A 316 -3.17 -28.54 3.50
C CYS A 316 -3.72 -28.74 4.92
N VAL A 317 -2.82 -28.98 5.86
CA VAL A 317 -3.08 -28.99 7.31
C VAL A 317 -2.92 -27.55 7.79
N VAL A 318 -4.02 -26.93 8.20
CA VAL A 318 -4.04 -25.53 8.66
C VAL A 318 -4.25 -25.52 10.17
N GLU A 319 -3.28 -25.01 10.91
CA GLU A 319 -3.25 -25.07 12.36
C GLU A 319 -2.74 -23.76 12.98
N HIS A 320 -2.99 -23.58 14.26
CA HIS A 320 -2.30 -22.57 15.05
C HIS A 320 -0.90 -23.06 15.42
N LEU A 321 0.02 -22.12 15.55
CA LEU A 321 1.35 -22.39 16.09
C LEU A 321 1.20 -23.00 17.49
N PRO A 322 1.94 -24.07 17.84
CA PRO A 322 1.90 -24.65 19.19
C PRO A 322 2.15 -23.60 20.27
N ALA A 323 1.42 -23.71 21.39
CA ALA A 323 1.41 -22.68 22.44
C ALA A 323 2.79 -22.44 23.09
N ASP A 324 3.62 -23.47 23.19
CA ASP A 324 4.99 -23.36 23.67
C ASP A 324 5.88 -22.58 22.68
N VAL A 325 5.74 -22.84 21.37
CA VAL A 325 6.45 -22.09 20.31
C VAL A 325 5.97 -20.65 20.25
N GLU A 326 4.66 -20.40 20.31
CA GLU A 326 4.05 -19.05 20.36
C GLU A 326 4.59 -18.23 21.54
N SER A 327 4.62 -18.85 22.73
CA SER A 327 5.12 -18.21 23.96
C SER A 327 6.61 -17.92 23.90
N ALA A 328 7.41 -18.86 23.37
CA ALA A 328 8.84 -18.67 23.17
C ALA A 328 9.13 -17.58 22.15
N LEU A 329 8.39 -17.54 21.03
CA LEU A 329 8.51 -16.51 20.01
C LEU A 329 8.28 -15.10 20.58
N LEU A 330 7.21 -14.92 21.37
CA LEU A 330 6.91 -13.61 21.99
C LEU A 330 7.97 -13.21 23.03
N ALA A 331 8.43 -14.15 23.84
CA ALA A 331 9.44 -13.90 24.86
C ALA A 331 10.79 -13.52 24.22
N GLU A 332 11.24 -14.28 23.21
CA GLU A 332 12.50 -14.01 22.54
C GLU A 332 12.44 -12.71 21.70
N ALA A 333 11.29 -12.44 21.05
CA ALA A 333 11.08 -11.17 20.34
C ALA A 333 11.17 -9.97 21.28
N THR A 334 10.55 -10.07 22.48
CA THR A 334 10.60 -8.98 23.47
C THR A 334 12.03 -8.70 23.88
N LYS A 335 12.80 -9.74 24.23
CA LYS A 335 14.20 -9.63 24.63
C LYS A 335 15.07 -9.09 23.49
N PHE A 336 14.88 -9.59 22.27
CA PHE A 336 15.60 -9.15 21.09
C PHE A 336 15.44 -7.62 20.84
N TYR A 337 14.21 -7.10 20.92
CA TYR A 337 13.95 -5.68 20.70
C TYR A 337 14.45 -4.81 21.85
N ASP A 338 14.45 -5.28 23.09
CA ASP A 338 15.04 -4.56 24.23
C ASP A 338 16.56 -4.47 24.09
N GLU A 339 17.22 -5.54 23.68
CA GLU A 339 18.66 -5.56 23.43
C GLU A 339 19.04 -4.61 22.27
N LYS A 340 18.29 -4.65 21.16
CA LYS A 340 18.49 -3.71 20.05
C LYS A 340 18.27 -2.26 20.47
N ALA A 341 17.24 -1.96 21.25
CA ALA A 341 17.00 -0.60 21.73
C ALA A 341 18.15 -0.05 22.62
N ALA A 342 18.84 -0.93 23.32
CA ALA A 342 20.00 -0.57 24.12
C ALA A 342 21.31 -0.41 23.29
N ALA A 343 21.40 -1.04 22.14
CA ALA A 343 22.61 -1.09 21.31
C ALA A 343 22.60 -0.16 20.10
N GLU A 344 21.42 0.10 19.54
CA GLU A 344 21.24 0.86 18.28
C GLU A 344 21.16 2.37 18.53
N ALA A 345 21.10 3.15 17.45
CA ALA A 345 20.93 4.59 17.49
C ALA A 345 19.65 4.98 18.27
N PRO A 346 19.64 6.17 18.94
CA PRO A 346 18.51 6.61 19.78
C PRO A 346 17.14 6.56 19.11
N ILE A 347 17.09 6.75 17.79
CA ILE A 347 15.83 6.68 17.02
C ILE A 347 15.17 5.30 17.11
N TYR A 348 15.94 4.21 17.24
CA TYR A 348 15.41 2.88 17.43
C TYR A 348 14.55 2.77 18.69
N GLY A 349 15.12 3.18 19.83
CA GLY A 349 14.42 3.24 21.12
C GLY A 349 13.19 4.15 21.06
N LYS A 350 13.32 5.32 20.45
CA LYS A 350 12.22 6.29 20.30
C LYS A 350 11.02 5.71 19.54
N ILE A 351 11.25 5.01 18.43
CA ILE A 351 10.20 4.33 17.66
C ILE A 351 9.59 3.20 18.48
N LEU A 352 10.42 2.33 19.07
CA LEU A 352 9.95 1.18 19.87
C LEU A 352 9.07 1.62 21.04
N ASP A 353 9.51 2.64 21.79
CA ASP A 353 8.77 3.17 22.95
C ASP A 353 7.47 3.84 22.54
N SER A 354 7.46 4.60 21.43
CA SER A 354 6.25 5.20 20.87
C SER A 354 5.23 4.13 20.50
N MET A 355 5.65 3.07 19.78
CA MET A 355 4.76 1.96 19.41
C MET A 355 4.23 1.20 20.63
N ARG A 356 5.06 0.98 21.65
CA ARG A 356 4.65 0.29 22.89
C ARG A 356 3.66 1.13 23.70
N ALA A 357 3.92 2.44 23.82
CA ALA A 357 3.02 3.37 24.52
C ALA A 357 1.65 3.41 23.83
N PHE A 358 1.65 3.53 22.51
CA PHE A 358 0.42 3.52 21.72
C PHE A 358 -0.33 2.17 21.84
N ARG A 359 0.37 1.03 21.70
CA ARG A 359 -0.23 -0.30 21.88
C ARG A 359 -0.93 -0.44 23.23
N LYS A 360 -0.31 0.06 24.31
CA LYS A 360 -0.91 0.02 25.64
C LYS A 360 -2.17 0.87 25.68
N ALA A 361 -2.12 2.12 25.23
CA ALA A 361 -3.27 3.03 25.23
C ALA A 361 -4.42 2.49 24.38
N TYR A 362 -4.13 1.97 23.19
CA TYR A 362 -5.12 1.34 22.31
C TYR A 362 -5.74 0.09 22.95
N GLY A 363 -4.93 -0.76 23.56
CA GLY A 363 -5.39 -1.97 24.25
C GLY A 363 -6.27 -1.63 25.47
N ASP A 364 -5.89 -0.64 26.26
CA ASP A 364 -6.70 -0.15 27.39
C ASP A 364 -8.08 0.32 26.91
N GLN A 365 -8.15 1.11 25.82
CA GLN A 365 -9.39 1.57 25.21
C GLN A 365 -10.21 0.40 24.62
N ALA A 366 -9.57 -0.49 23.86
CA ALA A 366 -10.23 -1.63 23.23
C ALA A 366 -10.88 -2.56 24.26
N SER A 367 -10.23 -2.75 25.42
CA SER A 367 -10.77 -3.57 26.50
C SER A 367 -12.10 -3.06 27.08
N LEU A 368 -12.35 -1.74 26.94
CA LEU A 368 -13.60 -1.11 27.41
C LEU A 368 -14.72 -1.18 26.36
N THR A 369 -14.36 -1.28 25.08
CA THR A 369 -15.31 -1.17 23.96
C THR A 369 -15.59 -2.50 23.26
N THR A 370 -14.72 -3.50 23.41
CA THR A 370 -14.92 -4.82 22.81
C THR A 370 -15.89 -5.65 23.68
N PRO A 371 -16.98 -6.18 23.11
CA PRO A 371 -17.86 -7.09 23.84
C PRO A 371 -17.09 -8.29 24.35
N LEU A 372 -17.32 -8.68 25.62
CA LEU A 372 -16.79 -9.92 26.16
C LEU A 372 -17.28 -11.08 25.28
N ALA A 373 -16.36 -11.90 24.78
CA ALA A 373 -16.72 -13.15 24.11
C ALA A 373 -17.55 -14.00 25.08
N LYS A 374 -18.76 -14.40 24.65
CA LYS A 374 -19.64 -15.30 25.40
C LYS A 374 -19.14 -16.72 25.30
#